data_91ab61d74a0e8d6d3d22e7000c2ab547
#
_entry.id   91ab61d74a0e8d6d3d22e7000c2ab547
#
_cell.length_a   1.000
_cell.length_b   1.000
_cell.length_c   1.000
_cell.angle_alpha   90.00
_cell.angle_beta   90.00
_cell.angle_gamma   90.00
#
_symmetry.space_group_name_H-M   'P 1'
#
loop_
_entity.id
_entity.type
_entity.pdbx_description
1 polymer ?
#
loop_
_entity_poly.entity_id
_entity_poly.type
_entity_poly.pdbx_seq_one_letter_code
_entity_poly.pdbx_strand_id
1 'polypeptide(L)'
;GLKYGTGKQGNFLFEDTDYVYEFNSFKVNSHFLLHHKNNHQWELLVEPTYYQSSHELYNYWYIGFKYYPTTEEQKAIYMTPKNFKEYALNLGLLYRYFIHKDFSVYGYGNIGPAYIDTSTERQAKGFAFSDIVALGFQYQWGRISIDSRAFFRHTSSANLIKPNNGINALGFEMGINYHFNHKAEMR
;
A
#
# COMPACT_ATOMS: atom_id res chain seq x y z
N GLY A 1 7.07 0.85 -14.92
CA GLY A 1 7.52 1.98 -14.11
C GLY A 1 8.14 1.56 -12.78
N LEU A 2 8.69 2.55 -12.10
CA LEU A 2 9.27 2.41 -10.75
C LEU A 2 8.64 3.47 -9.86
N LYS A 3 8.26 3.10 -8.63
CA LYS A 3 7.71 4.01 -7.63
C LYS A 3 8.40 3.84 -6.29
N TYR A 4 8.53 4.95 -5.59
CA TYR A 4 8.90 5.00 -4.18
C TYR A 4 7.78 5.66 -3.39
N GLY A 5 7.50 5.16 -2.22
CA GLY A 5 6.45 5.71 -1.35
C GLY A 5 6.80 5.57 0.12
N THR A 6 6.10 6.35 0.92
CA THR A 6 6.15 6.27 2.37
C THR A 6 4.74 6.32 2.92
N GLY A 7 4.52 5.66 4.01
CA GLY A 7 3.24 5.69 4.71
C GLY A 7 3.42 5.47 6.19
N LYS A 8 2.45 5.96 6.93
CA LYS A 8 2.39 5.76 8.37
C LYS A 8 0.95 5.58 8.82
N GLN A 9 0.78 4.99 9.98
CA GLN A 9 -0.52 5.01 10.65
C GLN A 9 -0.97 6.45 10.76
N GLY A 10 -2.16 6.73 10.21
CA GLY A 10 -2.59 8.11 10.03
C GLY A 10 -3.27 8.67 11.26
N ASN A 11 -3.00 9.93 11.54
CA ASN A 11 -3.57 10.67 12.66
C ASN A 11 -4.91 11.33 12.34
N PHE A 12 -5.46 11.18 11.13
CA PHE A 12 -6.63 11.95 10.72
C PHE A 12 -7.96 11.18 10.86
N LEU A 13 -8.00 9.91 10.44
CA LEU A 13 -9.20 9.07 10.51
C LEU A 13 -8.98 7.80 11.34
N PHE A 14 -7.73 7.42 11.60
CA PHE A 14 -7.35 6.14 12.18
C PHE A 14 -6.23 6.30 13.19
N GLU A 15 -6.24 7.43 13.94
CA GLU A 15 -5.26 7.66 14.98
C GLU A 15 -5.45 6.64 16.08
N ASP A 16 -4.43 5.85 16.29
CA ASP A 16 -4.31 4.97 17.44
C ASP A 16 -3.04 5.39 18.17
N THR A 17 -3.19 5.89 19.38
CA THR A 17 -2.06 6.34 20.21
C THR A 17 -1.33 5.19 20.87
N ASP A 18 -1.86 3.97 20.73
CA ASP A 18 -1.34 2.77 21.41
C ASP A 18 -0.14 2.18 20.68
N TYR A 19 0.05 2.47 19.40
CA TYR A 19 1.18 2.00 18.60
C TYR A 19 1.54 2.95 17.45
N VAL A 20 2.75 2.80 16.92
CA VAL A 20 3.20 3.46 15.67
C VAL A 20 3.54 2.39 14.65
N TYR A 21 3.14 2.63 13.40
CA TYR A 21 3.55 1.85 12.24
C TYR A 21 3.91 2.80 11.10
N GLU A 22 5.09 2.60 10.53
CA GLU A 22 5.61 3.37 9.40
C GLU A 22 6.27 2.45 8.39
N PHE A 23 6.29 2.85 7.13
CA PHE A 23 7.00 2.11 6.09
C PHE A 23 7.51 2.99 4.96
N ASN A 24 8.55 2.50 4.29
CA ASN A 24 8.95 2.90 2.95
C ASN A 24 8.61 1.77 1.98
N SER A 25 8.18 2.10 0.77
CA SER A 25 7.83 1.12 -0.26
C SER A 25 8.60 1.36 -1.55
N PHE A 26 8.97 0.27 -2.21
CA PHE A 26 9.59 0.23 -3.52
C PHE A 26 8.72 -0.66 -4.41
N LYS A 27 8.28 -0.12 -5.55
CA LYS A 27 7.37 -0.82 -6.46
C LYS A 27 7.93 -0.83 -7.88
N VAL A 28 7.79 -1.98 -8.51
CA VAL A 28 7.80 -2.07 -9.98
C VAL A 28 6.34 -2.10 -10.42
N ASN A 29 5.95 -1.29 -11.38
CA ASN A 29 4.58 -1.28 -11.86
C ASN A 29 4.49 -1.49 -13.37
N SER A 30 3.51 -2.29 -13.77
CA SER A 30 3.14 -2.52 -15.16
C SER A 30 1.67 -2.16 -15.35
N HIS A 31 1.40 -1.34 -16.35
CA HIS A 31 0.06 -0.89 -16.71
C HIS A 31 -0.39 -1.59 -18.00
N PHE A 32 -1.56 -2.19 -17.97
CA PHE A 32 -2.18 -2.84 -19.11
C PHE A 32 -3.49 -2.13 -19.43
N LEU A 33 -3.57 -1.57 -20.61
CA LEU A 33 -4.78 -0.89 -21.10
C LEU A 33 -5.90 -1.92 -21.27
N LEU A 34 -7.02 -1.72 -20.58
CA LEU A 34 -8.22 -2.54 -20.73
C LEU A 34 -9.25 -1.89 -21.66
N HIS A 35 -9.46 -0.59 -21.48
CA HIS A 35 -10.43 0.17 -22.27
C HIS A 35 -10.04 1.64 -22.33
N HIS A 36 -10.23 2.25 -23.51
CA HIS A 36 -10.06 3.70 -23.71
C HIS A 36 -11.21 4.24 -24.55
N LYS A 37 -11.85 5.29 -24.07
CA LYS A 37 -12.90 5.99 -24.81
C LYS A 37 -12.89 7.47 -24.44
N ASN A 38 -12.68 8.34 -25.42
CA ASN A 38 -12.54 9.78 -25.21
C ASN A 38 -11.46 10.09 -24.16
N ASN A 39 -11.83 10.81 -23.12
CA ASN A 39 -10.93 11.18 -22.01
C ASN A 39 -10.87 10.13 -20.88
N HIS A 40 -11.48 8.96 -21.05
CA HIS A 40 -11.61 7.95 -20.02
C HIS A 40 -10.78 6.71 -20.36
N GLN A 41 -10.06 6.19 -19.39
CA GLN A 41 -9.24 5.00 -19.57
C GLN A 41 -9.31 4.09 -18.33
N TRP A 42 -9.44 2.79 -18.60
CA TRP A 42 -9.32 1.73 -17.59
C TRP A 42 -8.04 0.95 -17.81
N GLU A 43 -7.31 0.72 -16.73
CA GLU A 43 -6.04 0.02 -16.73
C GLU A 43 -6.05 -1.07 -15.67
N LEU A 44 -5.46 -2.22 -15.98
CA LEU A 44 -5.05 -3.21 -14.99
C LEU A 44 -3.62 -2.88 -14.58
N LEU A 45 -3.36 -2.77 -13.28
CA LEU A 45 -2.03 -2.59 -12.71
C LEU A 45 -1.57 -3.87 -12.03
N VAL A 46 -0.31 -4.20 -12.29
CA VAL A 46 0.43 -5.27 -11.60
C VAL A 46 1.64 -4.62 -10.94
N GLU A 47 1.67 -4.64 -9.60
CA GLU A 47 2.67 -3.91 -8.81
C GLU A 47 3.34 -4.83 -7.76
N PRO A 48 4.37 -5.62 -8.12
CA PRO A 48 5.28 -6.19 -7.13
C PRO A 48 5.84 -5.10 -6.23
N THR A 49 5.68 -5.27 -4.93
CA THR A 49 6.00 -4.24 -3.93
C THR A 49 6.82 -4.83 -2.79
N TYR A 50 7.87 -4.14 -2.41
CA TYR A 50 8.66 -4.38 -1.22
C TYR A 50 8.45 -3.23 -0.24
N TYR A 51 8.17 -3.56 1.02
CA TYR A 51 8.05 -2.60 2.11
C TYR A 51 9.14 -2.84 3.15
N GLN A 52 9.74 -1.75 3.61
CA GLN A 52 10.56 -1.71 4.82
C GLN A 52 9.74 -1.02 5.90
N SER A 53 9.30 -1.79 6.87
CA SER A 53 8.35 -1.34 7.89
C SER A 53 8.97 -1.30 9.27
N SER A 54 8.52 -0.37 10.08
CA SER A 54 8.82 -0.29 11.50
C SER A 54 7.51 -0.27 12.30
N HIS A 55 7.55 -0.88 13.47
CA HIS A 55 6.42 -0.94 14.37
C HIS A 55 6.89 -0.87 15.82
N GLU A 56 6.17 -0.11 16.64
CA GLU A 56 6.39 -0.01 18.08
C GLU A 56 5.04 0.09 18.80
N LEU A 57 4.81 -0.79 19.75
CA LEU A 57 3.65 -0.78 20.62
C LEU A 57 3.97 0.02 21.88
N TYR A 58 3.17 1.04 22.21
CA TYR A 58 3.33 1.88 23.40
C TYR A 58 2.45 1.40 24.58
N ASN A 59 1.25 0.92 24.27
CA ASN A 59 0.31 0.48 25.28
C ASN A 59 0.13 -1.03 25.25
N TYR A 60 0.73 -1.74 26.23
CA TYR A 60 0.64 -3.19 26.28
C TYR A 60 -0.79 -3.72 26.53
N TRP A 61 -1.68 -2.93 27.09
CA TRP A 61 -3.09 -3.30 27.25
C TRP A 61 -3.81 -3.50 25.92
N TYR A 62 -3.22 -2.98 24.84
CA TYR A 62 -3.68 -3.17 23.49
C TYR A 62 -3.40 -4.59 22.93
N ILE A 63 -2.53 -5.34 23.58
CA ILE A 63 -2.36 -6.77 23.33
C ILE A 63 -3.65 -7.44 23.81
N GLY A 64 -4.54 -7.72 22.89
CA GLY A 64 -5.87 -8.20 23.22
C GLY A 64 -5.83 -9.46 24.08
N PHE A 65 -6.23 -9.34 25.34
CA PHE A 65 -6.35 -10.44 26.30
C PHE A 65 -7.15 -11.65 25.77
N LYS A 66 -7.89 -11.44 24.71
CA LYS A 66 -8.70 -12.46 24.07
C LYS A 66 -7.87 -13.57 23.41
N TYR A 67 -6.62 -13.30 23.07
CA TYR A 67 -5.79 -14.22 22.28
C TYR A 67 -4.54 -14.72 22.97
N TYR A 68 -4.05 -14.00 24.00
CA TYR A 68 -2.83 -14.37 24.72
C TYR A 68 -2.95 -14.04 26.20
N PRO A 69 -2.66 -14.99 27.11
CA PRO A 69 -2.40 -14.63 28.50
C PRO A 69 -1.19 -13.69 28.49
N THR A 70 -1.38 -12.46 28.96
CA THR A 70 -0.33 -11.44 28.93
C THR A 70 0.67 -11.73 30.05
N THR A 71 1.74 -12.42 29.70
CA THR A 71 2.89 -12.60 30.57
C THR A 71 3.86 -11.43 30.40
N GLU A 72 4.72 -11.16 31.39
CA GLU A 72 5.77 -10.14 31.25
C GLU A 72 6.71 -10.44 30.07
N GLU A 73 6.92 -11.71 29.77
CA GLU A 73 7.69 -12.16 28.62
C GLU A 73 7.04 -11.74 27.28
N GLN A 74 5.73 -11.89 27.14
CA GLN A 74 4.99 -11.45 25.95
C GLN A 74 4.95 -9.93 25.83
N LYS A 75 4.85 -9.20 26.93
CA LYS A 75 4.98 -7.74 26.93
C LYS A 75 6.34 -7.34 26.35
N ALA A 76 7.42 -7.93 26.85
CA ALA A 76 8.76 -7.63 26.37
C ALA A 76 8.91 -7.90 24.86
N ILE A 77 8.31 -8.99 24.34
CA ILE A 77 8.37 -9.34 22.92
C ILE A 77 7.61 -8.32 22.07
N TYR A 78 6.40 -7.92 22.46
CA TYR A 78 5.55 -7.07 21.61
C TYR A 78 5.86 -5.58 21.72
N MET A 79 6.31 -5.09 22.87
CA MET A 79 6.68 -3.69 23.09
C MET A 79 8.09 -3.34 22.58
N THR A 80 8.89 -4.33 22.23
CA THR A 80 10.19 -4.07 21.60
C THR A 80 9.99 -3.52 20.19
N PRO A 81 10.57 -2.36 19.83
CA PRO A 81 10.52 -1.83 18.48
C PRO A 81 10.99 -2.85 17.44
N LYS A 82 10.27 -2.97 16.35
CA LYS A 82 10.52 -3.97 15.29
C LYS A 82 10.72 -3.30 13.96
N ASN A 83 11.78 -3.71 13.26
CA ASN A 83 11.96 -3.43 11.83
C ASN A 83 11.73 -4.72 11.08
N PHE A 84 10.91 -4.71 10.05
CA PHE A 84 10.53 -5.91 9.32
C PHE A 84 10.25 -5.62 7.85
N LYS A 85 10.08 -6.68 7.08
CA LYS A 85 9.89 -6.62 5.65
C LYS A 85 8.54 -7.19 5.28
N GLU A 86 7.91 -6.55 4.29
CA GLU A 86 6.69 -7.05 3.70
C GLU A 86 6.87 -7.11 2.18
N TYR A 87 6.28 -8.13 1.57
CA TYR A 87 6.30 -8.35 0.13
C TYR A 87 4.86 -8.49 -0.32
N ALA A 88 4.45 -7.78 -1.35
CA ALA A 88 3.10 -7.85 -1.89
C ALA A 88 3.12 -7.92 -3.41
N LEU A 89 2.16 -8.65 -3.98
CA LEU A 89 1.84 -8.57 -5.38
C LEU A 89 0.47 -7.88 -5.53
N ASN A 90 0.50 -6.57 -5.69
CA ASN A 90 -0.70 -5.76 -5.81
C ASN A 90 -1.29 -5.88 -7.22
N LEU A 91 -2.53 -6.33 -7.31
CA LEU A 91 -3.30 -6.44 -8.54
C LEU A 91 -4.49 -5.49 -8.45
N GLY A 92 -4.56 -4.49 -9.30
CA GLY A 92 -5.57 -3.46 -9.14
C GLY A 92 -6.11 -2.88 -10.44
N LEU A 93 -7.23 -2.19 -10.31
CA LEU A 93 -7.86 -1.43 -11.37
C LEU A 93 -7.62 0.06 -11.15
N LEU A 94 -7.27 0.74 -12.22
CA LEU A 94 -7.09 2.17 -12.28
C LEU A 94 -8.08 2.75 -13.29
N TYR A 95 -8.84 3.74 -12.84
CA TYR A 95 -9.67 4.56 -13.70
C TYR A 95 -9.05 5.94 -13.86
N ARG A 96 -8.69 6.30 -15.09
CA ARG A 96 -8.01 7.54 -15.45
C ARG A 96 -8.93 8.46 -16.24
N TYR A 97 -8.87 9.75 -15.92
CA TYR A 97 -9.51 10.81 -16.67
C TYR A 97 -8.46 11.81 -17.16
N PHE A 98 -8.39 12.03 -18.47
CA PHE A 98 -7.47 12.99 -19.10
C PHE A 98 -8.10 14.38 -19.08
N ILE A 99 -7.53 15.26 -18.26
CA ILE A 99 -7.90 16.70 -18.24
C ILE A 99 -7.28 17.41 -19.45
N HIS A 100 -6.07 17.00 -19.79
CA HIS A 100 -5.32 17.46 -20.95
C HIS A 100 -4.56 16.27 -21.56
N LYS A 101 -4.09 16.41 -22.81
CA LYS A 101 -3.33 15.34 -23.50
C LYS A 101 -2.15 14.80 -22.69
N ASP A 102 -1.51 15.66 -21.91
CA ASP A 102 -0.31 15.32 -21.13
C ASP A 102 -0.61 15.21 -19.61
N PHE A 103 -1.83 15.53 -19.18
CA PHE A 103 -2.19 15.54 -17.76
C PHE A 103 -3.47 14.78 -17.47
N SER A 104 -3.39 13.86 -16.53
CA SER A 104 -4.53 13.05 -16.10
C SER A 104 -4.60 12.92 -14.59
N VAL A 105 -5.80 12.70 -14.08
CA VAL A 105 -6.09 12.30 -12.70
C VAL A 105 -6.68 10.90 -12.70
N TYR A 106 -6.53 10.17 -11.60
CA TYR A 106 -7.05 8.82 -11.55
C TYR A 106 -7.43 8.37 -10.13
N GLY A 107 -8.39 7.45 -10.08
CA GLY A 107 -8.65 6.61 -8.92
C GLY A 107 -8.07 5.21 -9.11
N TYR A 108 -7.58 4.61 -8.05
CA TYR A 108 -6.97 3.29 -8.05
C TYR A 108 -7.44 2.48 -6.86
N GLY A 109 -7.71 1.19 -7.08
CA GLY A 109 -8.00 0.24 -6.02
C GLY A 109 -7.36 -1.10 -6.33
N ASN A 110 -6.79 -1.74 -5.33
CA ASN A 110 -6.21 -3.08 -5.46
C ASN A 110 -6.54 -3.99 -4.29
N ILE A 111 -6.32 -5.27 -4.53
CA ILE A 111 -6.19 -6.33 -3.54
C ILE A 111 -4.93 -7.09 -3.91
N GLY A 112 -4.04 -7.35 -2.94
CA GLY A 112 -2.78 -8.03 -3.21
C GLY A 112 -2.43 -9.08 -2.15
N PRO A 113 -2.13 -10.34 -2.54
CA PRO A 113 -1.49 -11.27 -1.63
C PRO A 113 -0.16 -10.69 -1.15
N ALA A 114 0.09 -10.85 0.14
CA ALA A 114 1.28 -10.33 0.79
C ALA A 114 1.90 -11.36 1.74
N TYR A 115 3.16 -11.17 2.06
CA TYR A 115 3.89 -11.91 3.07
C TYR A 115 4.59 -10.95 4.01
N ILE A 116 4.44 -11.16 5.32
CA ILE A 116 5.05 -10.39 6.40
C ILE A 116 6.05 -11.29 7.13
N ASP A 117 7.28 -10.84 7.30
CA ASP A 117 8.35 -11.68 7.86
C ASP A 117 8.42 -11.71 9.39
N THR A 118 7.64 -10.86 10.07
CA THR A 118 7.70 -10.68 11.52
C THR A 118 6.29 -10.52 12.12
N SER A 119 6.05 -11.11 13.28
CA SER A 119 4.80 -10.92 14.01
C SER A 119 4.84 -9.67 14.89
N THR A 120 3.71 -8.94 14.86
CA THR A 120 3.38 -7.88 15.82
C THR A 120 2.12 -8.30 16.59
N GLU A 121 1.69 -7.53 17.58
CA GLU A 121 0.41 -7.76 18.28
C GLU A 121 -0.81 -7.60 17.39
N ARG A 122 -0.65 -6.88 16.26
CA ARG A 122 -1.72 -6.62 15.30
C ARG A 122 -1.77 -7.62 14.16
N GLN A 123 -0.62 -8.10 13.72
CA GLN A 123 -0.49 -8.90 12.52
C GLN A 123 0.52 -10.03 12.73
N ALA A 124 0.12 -11.25 12.45
CA ALA A 124 1.00 -12.41 12.48
C ALA A 124 1.96 -12.41 11.30
N LYS A 125 3.17 -12.96 11.51
CA LYS A 125 4.07 -13.36 10.43
C LYS A 125 3.39 -14.34 9.49
N GLY A 126 3.62 -14.20 8.20
CA GLY A 126 3.12 -15.10 7.18
C GLY A 126 2.24 -14.40 6.16
N PHE A 127 1.23 -15.11 5.69
CA PHE A 127 0.35 -14.64 4.64
C PHE A 127 -0.58 -13.51 5.13
N ALA A 128 -0.73 -12.49 4.29
CA ALA A 128 -1.63 -11.36 4.48
C ALA A 128 -2.18 -10.89 3.13
N PHE A 129 -3.08 -9.92 3.17
CA PHE A 129 -3.50 -9.11 2.04
C PHE A 129 -3.04 -7.66 2.25
N SER A 130 -2.70 -6.99 1.16
CA SER A 130 -2.38 -5.57 1.11
C SER A 130 -3.37 -4.89 0.18
N ASP A 131 -4.36 -4.22 0.76
CA ASP A 131 -5.44 -3.57 0.03
C ASP A 131 -5.17 -2.07 0.00
N ILE A 132 -5.21 -1.46 -1.19
CA ILE A 132 -4.92 -0.04 -1.36
C ILE A 132 -6.05 0.63 -2.12
N VAL A 133 -6.46 1.80 -1.64
CA VAL A 133 -7.27 2.76 -2.38
C VAL A 133 -6.48 4.05 -2.51
N ALA A 134 -6.43 4.63 -3.71
CA ALA A 134 -5.61 5.81 -3.96
C ALA A 134 -6.27 6.77 -4.94
N LEU A 135 -5.90 8.04 -4.80
CA LEU A 135 -6.16 9.10 -5.77
C LEU A 135 -4.82 9.68 -6.22
N GLY A 136 -4.66 9.86 -7.51
CA GLY A 136 -3.40 10.31 -8.06
C GLY A 136 -3.54 11.14 -9.32
N PHE A 137 -2.41 11.63 -9.76
CA PHE A 137 -2.26 12.32 -11.03
C PHE A 137 -1.00 11.88 -11.75
N GLN A 138 -1.01 12.02 -13.04
CA GLN A 138 0.11 11.73 -13.92
C GLN A 138 0.32 12.87 -14.91
N TYR A 139 1.58 13.26 -15.08
CA TYR A 139 2.02 14.16 -16.13
C TYR A 139 2.94 13.40 -17.07
N GLN A 140 2.59 13.39 -18.37
CA GLN A 140 3.32 12.69 -19.41
C GLN A 140 4.13 13.65 -20.26
N TRP A 141 5.39 13.32 -20.50
CA TRP A 141 6.29 14.01 -21.40
C TRP A 141 6.92 13.02 -22.38
N GLY A 142 6.37 12.98 -23.58
CA GLY A 142 6.76 12.00 -24.58
C GLY A 142 6.51 10.57 -24.10
N ARG A 143 7.56 9.76 -24.03
CA ARG A 143 7.48 8.37 -23.56
C ARG A 143 7.65 8.20 -22.06
N ILE A 144 7.87 9.27 -21.32
CA ILE A 144 8.07 9.24 -19.86
C ILE A 144 6.89 9.95 -19.20
N SER A 145 6.45 9.45 -18.10
CA SER A 145 5.53 10.16 -17.22
C SER A 145 5.98 10.12 -15.77
N ILE A 146 5.66 11.21 -15.06
CA ILE A 146 5.76 11.29 -13.61
C ILE A 146 4.37 11.01 -13.06
N ASP A 147 4.31 10.12 -12.09
CA ASP A 147 3.09 9.67 -11.45
C ASP A 147 3.18 9.92 -9.95
N SER A 148 2.11 10.43 -9.34
CA SER A 148 2.04 10.70 -7.91
C SER A 148 0.67 10.34 -7.40
N ARG A 149 0.60 9.68 -6.22
CA ARG A 149 -0.68 9.36 -5.59
C ARG A 149 -0.60 9.38 -4.06
N ALA A 150 -1.68 9.86 -3.45
CA ALA A 150 -1.97 9.65 -2.05
C ALA A 150 -2.79 8.36 -1.91
N PHE A 151 -2.53 7.57 -0.88
CA PHE A 151 -3.20 6.29 -0.70
C PHE A 151 -3.56 6.02 0.76
N PHE A 152 -4.60 5.21 0.92
CA PHE A 152 -4.90 4.46 2.13
C PHE A 152 -4.56 2.99 1.88
N ARG A 153 -3.84 2.37 2.82
CA ARG A 153 -3.48 0.95 2.78
C ARG A 153 -4.03 0.25 4.01
N HIS A 154 -4.73 -0.86 3.79
CA HIS A 154 -5.09 -1.83 4.81
C HIS A 154 -4.27 -3.11 4.63
N THR A 155 -3.74 -3.66 5.73
CA THR A 155 -3.02 -4.94 5.72
C THR A 155 -3.62 -5.86 6.75
N SER A 156 -4.06 -7.05 6.35
CA SER A 156 -4.63 -8.05 7.26
C SER A 156 -4.53 -9.46 6.68
N SER A 157 -4.58 -10.48 7.52
CA SER A 157 -4.63 -11.88 7.08
C SER A 157 -6.05 -12.40 6.81
N ALA A 158 -7.07 -11.53 6.77
CA ALA A 158 -8.48 -11.91 6.65
C ALA A 158 -8.91 -12.99 7.68
N ASN A 159 -8.35 -12.96 8.88
CA ASN A 159 -8.54 -13.96 9.94
C ASN A 159 -8.02 -15.39 9.64
N LEU A 160 -7.23 -15.57 8.61
CA LEU A 160 -6.62 -16.87 8.31
C LEU A 160 -5.51 -17.24 9.30
N ILE A 161 -4.80 -16.23 9.80
CA ILE A 161 -3.72 -16.37 10.79
C ILE A 161 -3.93 -15.31 11.89
N LYS A 162 -3.66 -15.66 13.14
CA LYS A 162 -3.78 -14.73 14.28
C LYS A 162 -2.43 -14.45 14.92
N PRO A 163 -2.22 -13.21 15.46
CA PRO A 163 -3.16 -12.11 15.59
C PRO A 163 -3.52 -11.49 14.23
N ASN A 164 -4.74 -10.91 14.11
CA ASN A 164 -5.20 -10.21 12.93
C ASN A 164 -6.14 -9.06 13.31
N ASN A 165 -5.59 -8.02 13.90
CA ASN A 165 -6.30 -6.76 14.15
C ASN A 165 -6.20 -5.82 12.94
N GLY A 166 -5.35 -6.17 11.97
CA GLY A 166 -5.06 -5.37 10.80
C GLY A 166 -4.24 -4.12 11.11
N ILE A 167 -3.61 -3.57 10.08
CA ILE A 167 -2.85 -2.33 10.13
C ILE A 167 -3.37 -1.41 9.03
N ASN A 168 -3.70 -0.18 9.39
CA ASN A 168 -4.12 0.86 8.47
C ASN A 168 -3.03 1.92 8.37
N ALA A 169 -2.78 2.42 7.17
CA ALA A 169 -1.81 3.48 6.95
C ALA A 169 -2.26 4.43 5.84
N LEU A 170 -1.93 5.69 6.00
CA LEU A 170 -2.00 6.71 4.97
C LEU A 170 -0.61 6.97 4.43
N GLY A 171 -0.49 7.24 3.15
CA GLY A 171 0.79 7.47 2.55
C GLY A 171 0.73 8.22 1.23
N PHE A 172 1.90 8.47 0.73
CA PHE A 172 2.12 9.11 -0.55
C PHE A 172 3.22 8.38 -1.30
N GLU A 173 3.08 8.27 -2.61
CA GLU A 173 4.12 7.71 -3.47
C GLU A 173 4.25 8.48 -4.78
N MET A 174 5.44 8.43 -5.32
CA MET A 174 5.81 9.04 -6.58
C MET A 174 6.64 8.06 -7.40
N GLY A 175 6.53 8.17 -8.72
CA GLY A 175 7.28 7.29 -9.61
C GLY A 175 7.40 7.82 -11.03
N ILE A 176 8.12 7.04 -11.83
CA ILE A 176 8.36 7.30 -13.24
C ILE A 176 7.89 6.08 -14.03
N ASN A 177 7.12 6.32 -15.07
CA ASN A 177 6.67 5.29 -16.00
C ASN A 177 7.29 5.53 -17.40
N TYR A 178 7.57 4.44 -18.09
CA TYR A 178 7.95 4.45 -19.51
C TYR A 178 6.82 3.84 -20.35
N HIS A 179 6.39 4.54 -21.38
CA HIS A 179 5.32 4.13 -22.28
C HIS A 179 5.90 3.48 -23.55
N PHE A 180 5.72 2.16 -23.67
CA PHE A 180 6.20 1.40 -24.84
C PHE A 180 5.43 1.75 -26.10
N ASN A 181 4.10 1.95 -25.99
CA ASN A 181 3.22 2.32 -27.09
C ASN A 181 2.89 3.81 -27.01
N HIS A 182 3.67 4.63 -27.74
CA HIS A 182 3.44 6.08 -27.79
C HIS A 182 2.26 6.47 -28.73
N LYS A 183 1.66 5.51 -29.41
CA LYS A 183 0.49 5.71 -30.28
C LYS A 183 -0.83 5.41 -29.54
N ALA A 184 -1.09 6.04 -28.42
CA ALA A 184 -2.48 6.30 -28.05
C ALA A 184 -2.87 7.55 -28.83
N GLU A 185 -3.41 7.36 -30.00
CA GLU A 185 -3.99 8.39 -30.86
C GLU A 185 -5.07 9.12 -30.07
N MET A 186 -4.75 10.31 -29.60
CA MET A 186 -5.77 11.30 -29.35
C MET A 186 -6.14 11.87 -30.72
N ARG A 187 -7.07 11.24 -31.41
CA ARG A 187 -7.87 11.80 -32.47
C ARG A 187 -9.30 12.05 -32.00
#